data_699a3cdcb2b85960668d5bab5fe6fd3c
#
_entry.id   699a3cdcb2b85960668d5bab5fe6fd3c
#
_cell.length_a   1.000
_cell.length_b   1.000
_cell.length_c   1.000
_cell.angle_alpha   90.00
_cell.angle_beta   90.00
_cell.angle_gamma   90.00
#
_symmetry.space_group_name_H-M   'P 1'
#
loop_
_entity.id
_entity.type
_entity.pdbx_description
1 polymer ?
#
loop_
_entity_poly.entity_id
_entity_poly.type
_entity_poly.pdbx_seq_one_letter_code
_entity_poly.pdbx_strand_id
1 'polypeptide(L)'
;MNELNNTATSVGTYNNIPTALTSNTSVVNLVEGLTLEKKADKTNWVDGNLKYTITIKNEADKDYVTPKVTDIIDTDKVEFVKGSVTINGVAASEQQYNYEEASHTLTINLDTITPSSSSTITFLVTKKNG
;
A
#
# COMPACT_ATOMS: atom_id res chain seq x y z
N MET A 1 -14.79 9.92 -10.16
CA MET A 1 -13.35 9.70 -10.33
C MET A 1 -12.87 10.43 -11.55
N ASN A 2 -11.79 11.14 -11.44
CA ASN A 2 -11.22 11.88 -12.57
C ASN A 2 -10.27 10.97 -13.34
N GLU A 3 -10.31 11.08 -14.66
CA GLU A 3 -9.42 10.33 -15.53
C GLU A 3 -8.47 11.28 -16.24
N LEU A 4 -7.23 10.83 -16.40
CA LEU A 4 -6.24 11.50 -17.23
C LEU A 4 -6.16 10.75 -18.54
N ASN A 5 -6.55 11.41 -19.63
CA ASN A 5 -6.56 10.83 -20.97
C ASN A 5 -5.44 11.43 -21.80
N ASN A 6 -4.73 10.60 -22.55
CA ASN A 6 -3.67 11.07 -23.42
C ASN A 6 -3.65 10.26 -24.71
N THR A 7 -3.60 10.97 -25.82
CA THR A 7 -3.57 10.38 -27.17
C THR A 7 -2.44 11.03 -27.97
N ALA A 8 -1.68 10.24 -28.71
CA ALA A 8 -0.62 10.73 -29.56
C ALA A 8 -1.00 10.57 -31.04
N THR A 9 -0.51 11.47 -31.85
CA THR A 9 -0.68 11.39 -33.32
C THR A 9 0.67 11.47 -34.00
N SER A 10 0.74 10.88 -35.19
CA SER A 10 1.94 10.94 -36.03
C SER A 10 1.53 11.27 -37.46
N VAL A 11 2.22 12.20 -38.08
CA VAL A 11 2.05 12.53 -39.48
C VAL A 11 3.38 12.41 -40.19
N GLY A 12 3.37 11.82 -41.37
CA GLY A 12 4.57 11.66 -42.18
C GLY A 12 4.23 11.19 -43.58
N THR A 13 5.24 10.83 -44.33
CA THR A 13 5.09 10.29 -45.68
C THR A 13 5.69 8.89 -45.71
N TYR A 14 4.88 7.93 -46.11
CA TYR A 14 5.31 6.55 -46.25
C TYR A 14 5.15 6.14 -47.71
N ASN A 15 6.24 5.72 -48.33
CA ASN A 15 6.27 5.31 -49.73
C ASN A 15 5.63 6.37 -50.67
N ASN A 16 5.99 7.65 -50.42
CA ASN A 16 5.49 8.84 -51.14
C ASN A 16 3.99 9.12 -50.89
N ILE A 17 3.40 8.52 -49.89
CA ILE A 17 2.00 8.71 -49.52
C ILE A 17 1.92 9.46 -48.18
N PRO A 18 1.25 10.61 -48.12
CA PRO A 18 1.01 11.26 -46.85
C PRO A 18 0.22 10.33 -45.90
N THR A 19 0.78 10.10 -44.73
CA THR A 19 0.24 9.11 -43.78
C THR A 19 0.05 9.74 -42.43
N ALA A 20 -1.13 9.53 -41.83
CA ALA A 20 -1.46 9.97 -40.47
C ALA A 20 -1.85 8.78 -39.62
N LEU A 21 -1.30 8.72 -38.42
CA LEU A 21 -1.58 7.65 -37.47
C LEU A 21 -2.06 8.26 -36.16
N THR A 22 -2.99 7.59 -35.52
CA THR A 22 -3.51 7.99 -34.21
C THR A 22 -3.37 6.80 -33.25
N SER A 23 -2.82 7.05 -32.06
CA SER A 23 -2.66 6.01 -31.06
C SER A 23 -4.01 5.68 -30.40
N ASN A 24 -4.03 4.59 -29.64
CA ASN A 24 -5.06 4.40 -28.65
C ASN A 24 -4.97 5.51 -27.60
N THR A 25 -6.05 5.69 -26.86
CA THR A 25 -6.06 6.63 -25.72
C THR A 25 -5.53 5.92 -24.48
N SER A 26 -4.51 6.51 -23.85
CA SER A 26 -4.03 6.05 -22.55
C SER A 26 -4.92 6.68 -21.47
N VAL A 27 -5.45 5.85 -20.60
CA VAL A 27 -6.36 6.30 -19.54
C VAL A 27 -5.71 5.97 -18.19
N VAL A 28 -5.58 7.00 -17.35
CA VAL A 28 -5.07 6.85 -15.99
C VAL A 28 -6.12 7.42 -15.04
N ASN A 29 -6.47 6.64 -14.03
CA ASN A 29 -7.41 7.10 -13.02
C ASN A 29 -6.68 7.95 -11.99
N LEU A 30 -7.20 9.14 -11.74
CA LEU A 30 -6.67 10.03 -10.72
C LEU A 30 -7.30 9.69 -9.38
N VAL A 31 -6.46 9.38 -8.40
CA VAL A 31 -6.90 9.09 -7.03
C VAL A 31 -6.34 10.18 -6.12
N GLU A 32 -7.25 10.94 -5.53
CA GLU A 32 -6.90 12.03 -4.63
C GLU A 32 -7.51 11.80 -3.26
N GLY A 33 -6.82 12.24 -2.21
CA GLY A 33 -7.33 12.17 -0.84
C GLY A 33 -7.06 10.88 -0.11
N LEU A 34 -6.39 9.91 -0.74
CA LEU A 34 -5.96 8.70 -0.05
C LEU A 34 -4.47 8.79 0.25
N THR A 35 -4.09 8.56 1.50
CA THR A 35 -2.68 8.56 1.90
C THR A 35 -2.35 7.32 2.70
N LEU A 36 -1.12 6.86 2.55
CA LEU A 36 -0.54 5.74 3.29
C LEU A 36 0.76 6.21 3.93
N GLU A 37 0.86 6.05 5.25
CA GLU A 37 2.05 6.44 5.99
C GLU A 37 2.51 5.29 6.88
N LYS A 38 3.82 5.09 6.97
CA LYS A 38 4.42 4.08 7.84
C LYS A 38 5.49 4.73 8.70
N LYS A 39 5.46 4.46 9.99
CA LYS A 39 6.45 4.97 10.95
C LYS A 39 6.92 3.87 11.89
N ALA A 40 8.19 3.94 12.29
CA ALA A 40 8.71 3.16 13.40
C ALA A 40 8.65 4.00 14.66
N ASP A 41 8.53 3.34 15.82
CA ASP A 41 8.49 4.05 17.11
C ASP A 41 9.88 4.52 17.60
N LYS A 42 10.93 4.12 16.90
CA LYS A 42 12.32 4.49 17.24
C LYS A 42 13.08 4.85 15.98
N THR A 43 13.93 5.87 16.08
CA THR A 43 14.86 6.24 15.01
C THR A 43 16.20 5.52 15.15
N ASN A 44 16.57 5.21 16.38
CA ASN A 44 17.77 4.44 16.68
C ASN A 44 17.37 3.22 17.49
N TRP A 45 17.69 2.03 17.01
CA TRP A 45 17.23 0.79 17.59
C TRP A 45 18.40 -0.19 17.74
N VAL A 46 18.59 -0.72 18.95
CA VAL A 46 19.69 -1.61 19.28
C VAL A 46 19.21 -3.04 19.46
N ASP A 47 18.13 -3.21 20.22
CA ASP A 47 17.58 -4.54 20.51
C ASP A 47 16.13 -4.40 20.97
N GLY A 48 15.51 -5.54 21.27
CA GLY A 48 14.13 -5.62 21.70
C GLY A 48 13.15 -5.50 20.54
N ASN A 49 11.94 -5.08 20.86
CA ASN A 49 10.90 -4.94 19.88
C ASN A 49 10.90 -3.55 19.23
N LEU A 50 10.64 -3.53 17.96
CA LEU A 50 10.40 -2.30 17.21
C LEU A 50 8.95 -2.32 16.74
N LYS A 51 8.24 -1.23 16.98
CA LYS A 51 6.83 -1.12 16.61
C LYS A 51 6.68 -0.28 15.36
N TYR A 52 6.01 -0.84 14.35
CA TYR A 52 5.62 -0.09 13.16
C TYR A 52 4.15 0.30 13.25
N THR A 53 3.86 1.50 12.81
CA THR A 53 2.49 2.01 12.70
C THR A 53 2.24 2.40 11.26
N ILE A 54 1.19 1.83 10.67
CA ILE A 54 0.76 2.16 9.31
C ILE A 54 -0.60 2.83 9.41
N THR A 55 -0.72 4.01 8.81
CA THR A 55 -1.97 4.77 8.83
C THR A 55 -2.45 4.99 7.41
N ILE A 56 -3.71 4.66 7.14
CA ILE A 56 -4.38 4.97 5.89
C ILE A 56 -5.45 5.99 6.19
N LYS A 57 -5.39 7.13 5.49
CA LYS A 57 -6.40 8.18 5.63
C LYS A 57 -7.20 8.29 4.34
N ASN A 58 -8.52 8.42 4.50
CA ASN A 58 -9.41 8.68 3.38
C ASN A 58 -10.01 10.07 3.53
N GLU A 59 -9.40 11.04 2.87
CA GLU A 59 -9.89 12.41 2.81
C GLU A 59 -10.63 12.68 1.48
N ALA A 60 -10.87 11.62 0.71
CA ALA A 60 -11.63 11.68 -0.52
C ALA A 60 -13.14 11.68 -0.23
N ASP A 61 -13.95 11.74 -1.27
CA ASP A 61 -15.40 11.80 -1.15
C ASP A 61 -16.10 10.46 -1.35
N LYS A 62 -15.34 9.39 -1.53
CA LYS A 62 -15.86 8.03 -1.75
C LYS A 62 -15.21 7.06 -0.76
N ASP A 63 -15.86 5.93 -0.54
CA ASP A 63 -15.31 4.87 0.29
C ASP A 63 -14.06 4.24 -0.35
N TYR A 64 -13.06 3.94 0.49
CA TYR A 64 -11.96 3.06 0.10
C TYR A 64 -12.35 1.65 0.54
N VAL A 65 -12.83 0.85 -0.40
CA VAL A 65 -13.53 -0.41 -0.13
C VAL A 65 -12.54 -1.51 0.19
N THR A 66 -12.63 -2.07 1.39
CA THR A 66 -11.89 -3.23 1.88
C THR A 66 -10.42 -3.25 1.43
N PRO A 67 -9.62 -2.24 1.83
CA PRO A 67 -8.24 -2.18 1.37
C PRO A 67 -7.39 -3.30 1.97
N LYS A 68 -6.38 -3.71 1.22
CA LYS A 68 -5.41 -4.71 1.64
C LYS A 68 -4.05 -4.03 1.75
N VAL A 69 -3.38 -4.22 2.89
CA VAL A 69 -2.03 -3.70 3.12
C VAL A 69 -1.04 -4.85 3.07
N THR A 70 0.04 -4.67 2.35
CA THR A 70 1.10 -5.67 2.22
C THR A 70 2.42 -5.07 2.68
N ASP A 71 3.12 -5.76 3.56
CA ASP A 71 4.42 -5.33 4.07
C ASP A 71 5.41 -6.50 3.98
N ILE A 72 6.55 -6.26 3.37
CA ILE A 72 7.61 -7.27 3.26
C ILE A 72 8.61 -7.00 4.37
N ILE A 73 8.78 -7.99 5.25
CA ILE A 73 9.65 -7.88 6.42
C ILE A 73 11.10 -8.23 6.04
N ASP A 74 12.04 -7.39 6.46
CA ASP A 74 13.47 -7.64 6.23
C ASP A 74 13.97 -8.69 7.24
N THR A 75 13.81 -9.95 6.90
CA THR A 75 14.13 -11.06 7.80
C THR A 75 15.64 -11.32 7.94
N ASP A 76 16.47 -10.60 7.22
CA ASP A 76 17.93 -10.64 7.48
C ASP A 76 18.26 -9.96 8.80
N LYS A 77 17.43 -9.04 9.25
CA LYS A 77 17.69 -8.22 10.45
C LYS A 77 16.67 -8.41 11.56
N VAL A 78 15.44 -8.73 11.22
CA VAL A 78 14.36 -8.82 12.21
C VAL A 78 13.49 -10.04 11.96
N GLU A 79 12.69 -10.36 12.98
CA GLU A 79 11.63 -11.37 12.88
C GLU A 79 10.31 -10.72 13.21
N PHE A 80 9.26 -11.10 12.47
CA PHE A 80 7.90 -10.66 12.76
C PHE A 80 7.42 -11.34 14.06
N VAL A 81 6.83 -10.55 14.95
CA VAL A 81 6.25 -11.07 16.20
C VAL A 81 4.80 -11.48 15.91
N LYS A 82 4.54 -12.78 15.90
CA LYS A 82 3.19 -13.30 15.64
C LYS A 82 2.24 -12.86 16.75
N GLY A 83 1.02 -12.49 16.37
CA GLY A 83 0.01 -12.03 17.31
C GLY A 83 0.16 -10.58 17.73
N SER A 84 1.11 -9.84 17.13
CA SER A 84 1.34 -8.44 17.48
C SER A 84 0.52 -7.46 16.65
N VAL A 85 -0.19 -7.92 15.63
CA VAL A 85 -0.94 -7.03 14.73
C VAL A 85 -2.16 -6.48 15.44
N THR A 86 -2.32 -5.16 15.42
CA THR A 86 -3.55 -4.51 15.86
C THR A 86 -4.13 -3.68 14.72
N ILE A 87 -5.46 -3.55 14.72
CA ILE A 87 -6.18 -2.69 13.78
C ILE A 87 -7.02 -1.76 14.62
N ASN A 88 -6.79 -0.47 14.50
CA ASN A 88 -7.48 0.57 15.28
C ASN A 88 -7.43 0.29 16.79
N GLY A 89 -6.29 -0.20 17.29
CA GLY A 89 -6.07 -0.47 18.69
C GLY A 89 -6.61 -1.80 19.20
N VAL A 90 -7.18 -2.62 18.33
CA VAL A 90 -7.77 -3.93 18.69
C VAL A 90 -6.93 -5.03 18.05
N ALA A 91 -6.63 -6.08 18.82
CA ALA A 91 -5.86 -7.21 18.30
C ALA A 91 -6.55 -7.83 17.08
N ALA A 92 -5.81 -7.98 15.99
CA ALA A 92 -6.34 -8.52 14.75
C ALA A 92 -6.55 -10.02 14.87
N SER A 93 -7.62 -10.53 14.26
CA SER A 93 -7.89 -11.96 14.17
C SER A 93 -7.07 -12.61 13.06
N GLU A 94 -7.02 -13.93 13.04
CA GLU A 94 -6.33 -14.67 12.00
C GLU A 94 -6.96 -14.50 10.61
N GLN A 95 -8.22 -14.06 10.55
CA GLN A 95 -8.85 -13.74 9.27
C GLN A 95 -8.49 -12.35 8.76
N GLN A 96 -8.03 -11.47 9.65
CA GLN A 96 -7.70 -10.09 9.31
C GLN A 96 -6.25 -9.92 8.86
N TYR A 97 -5.38 -10.86 9.20
CA TYR A 97 -4.00 -10.79 8.73
C TYR A 97 -3.44 -12.17 8.45
N ASN A 98 -2.42 -12.21 7.60
CA ASN A 98 -1.66 -13.42 7.28
C ASN A 98 -0.19 -13.06 7.13
N TYR A 99 0.69 -13.87 7.71
CA TYR A 99 2.12 -13.74 7.49
C TYR A 99 2.63 -14.99 6.78
N GLU A 100 3.15 -14.81 5.57
CA GLU A 100 3.72 -15.91 4.79
C GLU A 100 5.23 -15.94 5.02
N GLU A 101 5.71 -16.99 5.67
CA GLU A 101 7.13 -17.10 6.05
C GLU A 101 8.04 -17.27 4.83
N ALA A 102 7.58 -17.95 3.80
CA ALA A 102 8.39 -18.20 2.60
C ALA A 102 8.76 -16.89 1.86
N SER A 103 7.83 -15.94 1.80
CA SER A 103 8.04 -14.66 1.11
C SER A 103 8.25 -13.50 2.08
N HIS A 104 8.21 -13.75 3.39
CA HIS A 104 8.34 -12.75 4.46
C HIS A 104 7.30 -11.63 4.32
N THR A 105 6.11 -11.99 3.87
CA THR A 105 5.06 -11.02 3.54
C THR A 105 3.96 -11.02 4.57
N LEU A 106 3.73 -9.87 5.19
CA LEU A 106 2.58 -9.63 6.07
C LEU A 106 1.49 -8.98 5.24
N THR A 107 0.31 -9.60 5.22
CA THR A 107 -0.87 -9.08 4.51
C THR A 107 -1.96 -8.81 5.53
N ILE A 108 -2.56 -7.62 5.46
CA ILE A 108 -3.60 -7.21 6.40
C ILE A 108 -4.81 -6.78 5.59
N ASN A 109 -5.97 -7.36 5.93
CA ASN A 109 -7.24 -7.04 5.28
C ASN A 109 -8.01 -6.09 6.19
N LEU A 110 -8.36 -4.93 5.66
CA LEU A 110 -9.07 -3.89 6.42
C LEU A 110 -10.53 -3.81 6.00
N ASP A 111 -11.35 -3.32 6.91
CA ASP A 111 -12.71 -2.92 6.58
C ASP A 111 -12.68 -1.65 5.72
N THR A 112 -13.79 -1.39 5.04
CA THR A 112 -13.93 -0.18 4.23
C THR A 112 -13.67 1.07 5.06
N ILE A 113 -12.86 1.97 4.50
CA ILE A 113 -12.55 3.26 5.13
C ILE A 113 -13.42 4.32 4.47
N THR A 114 -14.37 4.86 5.22
CA THR A 114 -15.30 5.87 4.72
C THR A 114 -14.63 7.24 4.62
N PRO A 115 -15.24 8.18 3.87
CA PRO A 115 -14.69 9.54 3.78
C PRO A 115 -14.50 10.19 5.14
N SER A 116 -13.42 10.93 5.29
CA SER A 116 -13.00 11.60 6.52
C SER A 116 -12.67 10.65 7.66
N SER A 117 -12.34 9.39 7.33
CA SER A 117 -11.94 8.36 8.29
C SER A 117 -10.55 7.84 8.00
N SER A 118 -10.00 7.13 8.97
CA SER A 118 -8.69 6.51 8.84
C SER A 118 -8.68 5.15 9.52
N SER A 119 -7.71 4.31 9.14
CA SER A 119 -7.42 3.05 9.82
C SER A 119 -5.94 3.02 10.19
N THR A 120 -5.66 2.54 11.39
CA THR A 120 -4.30 2.46 11.92
C THR A 120 -3.96 1.02 12.24
N ILE A 121 -2.85 0.55 11.69
CA ILE A 121 -2.35 -0.81 11.90
C ILE A 121 -1.03 -0.71 12.67
N THR A 122 -0.85 -1.54 13.69
CA THR A 122 0.45 -1.67 14.35
C THR A 122 0.89 -3.11 14.36
N PHE A 123 2.19 -3.35 14.28
CA PHE A 123 2.78 -4.66 14.48
C PHE A 123 4.19 -4.52 15.01
N LEU A 124 4.69 -5.60 15.60
CA LEU A 124 6.02 -5.62 16.20
C LEU A 124 6.96 -6.53 15.39
N VAL A 125 8.21 -6.09 15.30
CA VAL A 125 9.32 -6.95 14.90
C VAL A 125 10.34 -6.97 16.02
N THR A 126 11.11 -8.05 16.11
CA THR A 126 12.17 -8.17 17.09
C THR A 126 13.49 -8.40 16.39
N LYS A 127 14.59 -7.94 17.01
CA LYS A 127 15.91 -8.09 16.42
C LYS A 127 16.25 -9.57 16.32
N LYS A 128 16.73 -9.96 15.15
CA LYS A 128 17.16 -11.34 14.93
C LYS A 128 18.51 -11.57 15.60
N ASN A 129 18.58 -12.66 16.38
CA ASN A 129 19.83 -13.07 17.01
C ASN A 129 20.66 -13.86 16.00
N GLY A 130 21.90 -13.44 15.80
CA GLY A 130 22.75 -14.18 14.86
C GLY A 130 24.04 -13.51 14.54
#